data_2ac5ead92804bc08a050e3e6f79c390c
#
_entry.id   2ac5ead92804bc08a050e3e6f79c390c
#
_cell.length_a   1.000
_cell.length_b   1.000
_cell.length_c   1.000
_cell.angle_alpha   90.00
_cell.angle_beta   90.00
_cell.angle_gamma   90.00
#
_symmetry.space_group_name_H-M   'P 1'
#
loop_
_entity.id
_entity.type
_entity.pdbx_description
1 polymer ?
#
loop_
_entity_poly.entity_id
_entity_poly.type
_entity_poly.pdbx_seq_one_letter_code
_entity_poly.pdbx_strand_id
1 'polypeptide(L)'
;TSADVIYTDVWVSMGEPAAVWEERIHDLLPYQVNKAAMDNAAEGAVFMHCLPAFHDLNTGIGKEISEKFGLTEMEVTDEVFESSQSIVFDEAENRMHTIKAVIAATI
;
A
#
# COMPACT_ATOMS: atom_id res chain seq x y z
N THR A 1 -11.21 -12.95 -6.78
CA THR A 1 -12.29 -13.55 -5.99
C THR A 1 -11.75 -14.63 -5.07
N SER A 2 -12.19 -14.69 -3.84
CA SER A 2 -11.76 -15.68 -2.82
C SER A 2 -10.28 -15.65 -2.45
N ALA A 3 -9.59 -14.54 -2.64
CA ALA A 3 -8.23 -14.36 -2.14
C ALA A 3 -8.23 -14.16 -0.63
N ASP A 4 -7.31 -14.80 0.08
CA ASP A 4 -7.17 -14.65 1.53
C ASP A 4 -6.34 -13.42 1.91
N VAL A 5 -5.50 -12.97 1.00
CA VAL A 5 -4.63 -11.79 1.17
C VAL A 5 -4.68 -10.92 -0.08
N ILE A 6 -4.88 -9.63 0.11
CA ILE A 6 -4.65 -8.62 -0.91
C ILE A 6 -3.40 -7.82 -0.51
N TYR A 7 -2.37 -7.93 -1.33
CA TYR A 7 -1.09 -7.27 -1.12
C TYR A 7 -0.82 -6.29 -2.25
N THR A 8 -0.49 -5.05 -1.93
CA THR A 8 -0.08 -4.05 -2.92
C THR A 8 1.19 -3.31 -2.47
N ASP A 9 1.78 -2.59 -3.39
CA ASP A 9 2.98 -1.78 -3.19
C ASP A 9 2.76 -0.38 -3.76
N VAL A 10 3.68 0.53 -3.53
CA VAL A 10 3.65 1.89 -4.08
C VAL A 10 3.72 1.85 -5.61
N TRP A 11 3.03 2.78 -6.25
CA TRP A 11 3.04 2.86 -7.72
C TRP A 11 4.34 3.42 -8.27
N VAL A 12 5.03 4.26 -7.50
CA VAL A 12 6.33 4.81 -7.86
C VAL A 12 7.28 4.63 -6.68
N SER A 13 8.39 3.96 -6.94
CA SER A 13 9.41 3.70 -5.93
C SER A 13 10.22 4.95 -5.62
N MET A 14 10.76 5.00 -4.40
CA MET A 14 11.71 6.07 -4.03
C MET A 14 12.91 6.07 -4.97
N GLY A 15 13.27 7.24 -5.48
CA GLY A 15 14.38 7.41 -6.40
C GLY A 15 14.02 7.34 -7.88
N GLU A 16 12.79 7.00 -8.25
CA GLU A 16 12.33 7.11 -9.63
C GLU A 16 12.10 8.58 -10.02
N PRO A 17 12.35 8.96 -11.30
CA PRO A 17 12.13 10.33 -11.76
C PRO A 17 10.69 10.78 -11.60
N ALA A 18 10.48 12.05 -11.28
CA ALA A 18 9.13 12.64 -11.14
C ALA A 18 8.27 12.49 -12.41
N ALA A 19 8.90 12.40 -13.59
CA ALA A 19 8.20 12.25 -14.87
C ALA A 19 7.39 10.95 -15.01
N VAL A 20 7.72 9.90 -14.24
CA VAL A 20 7.00 8.61 -14.34
C VAL A 20 5.68 8.59 -13.56
N TRP A 21 5.43 9.57 -12.69
CA TRP A 21 4.24 9.61 -11.85
C TRP A 21 2.94 9.65 -12.66
N GLU A 22 2.88 10.51 -13.68
CA GLU A 22 1.67 10.70 -14.49
C GLU A 22 1.28 9.40 -15.21
N GLU A 23 2.24 8.75 -15.86
CA GLU A 23 2.03 7.49 -16.57
C GLU A 23 1.60 6.38 -15.60
N ARG A 24 2.31 6.24 -14.47
CA ARG A 24 1.99 5.21 -13.47
C ARG A 24 0.61 5.41 -12.85
N ILE A 25 0.23 6.64 -12.53
CA ILE A 25 -1.10 6.95 -12.00
C ILE A 25 -2.17 6.58 -13.03
N HIS A 26 -1.99 6.99 -14.29
CA HIS A 26 -2.93 6.68 -15.36
C HIS A 26 -3.12 5.16 -15.51
N ASP A 27 -2.05 4.40 -15.50
CA ASP A 27 -2.09 2.96 -15.77
C ASP A 27 -2.56 2.15 -14.56
N LEU A 28 -2.24 2.58 -13.35
CA LEU A 28 -2.46 1.82 -12.13
C LEU A 28 -3.71 2.23 -11.34
N LEU A 29 -4.28 3.41 -11.60
CA LEU A 29 -5.48 3.87 -10.93
C LEU A 29 -6.65 2.87 -10.96
N PRO A 30 -6.91 2.14 -12.06
CA PRO A 30 -7.95 1.11 -12.10
C PRO A 30 -7.70 -0.06 -11.14
N TYR A 31 -6.48 -0.21 -10.65
CA TYR A 31 -6.05 -1.28 -9.73
C TYR A 31 -5.91 -0.81 -8.27
N GLN A 32 -6.36 0.41 -7.96
CA GLN A 32 -6.38 0.89 -6.59
C GLN A 32 -7.14 -0.09 -5.68
N VAL A 33 -6.55 -0.42 -4.54
CA VAL A 33 -7.21 -1.26 -3.54
C VAL A 33 -8.18 -0.41 -2.75
N ASN A 34 -9.46 -0.63 -2.99
CA ASN A 34 -10.58 0.03 -2.34
C ASN A 34 -11.51 -0.98 -1.66
N LYS A 35 -12.56 -0.49 -1.03
CA LYS A 35 -13.54 -1.37 -0.38
C LYS A 35 -14.11 -2.43 -1.33
N ALA A 36 -14.43 -2.08 -2.57
CA ALA A 36 -14.97 -3.03 -3.54
C ALA A 36 -13.99 -4.16 -3.87
N ALA A 37 -12.69 -3.87 -3.94
CA ALA A 37 -11.66 -4.88 -4.11
C ALA A 37 -11.60 -5.83 -2.90
N MET A 38 -11.65 -5.29 -1.68
CA MET A 38 -11.68 -6.09 -0.45
C MET A 38 -12.95 -6.94 -0.32
N ASP A 39 -14.11 -6.38 -0.65
CA ASP A 39 -15.39 -7.10 -0.61
C ASP A 39 -15.43 -8.28 -1.61
N ASN A 40 -14.62 -8.22 -2.66
CA ASN A 40 -14.50 -9.30 -3.65
C ASN A 40 -13.53 -10.42 -3.24
N ALA A 41 -12.78 -10.22 -2.18
CA ALA A 41 -11.90 -11.23 -1.59
C ALA A 41 -12.68 -12.22 -0.71
N ALA A 42 -11.99 -13.19 -0.12
CA ALA A 42 -12.61 -14.15 0.80
C ALA A 42 -13.08 -13.46 2.09
N GLU A 43 -14.04 -14.06 2.76
CA GLU A 43 -14.42 -13.66 4.11
C GLU A 43 -13.21 -13.78 5.05
N GLY A 44 -12.89 -12.71 5.76
CA GLY A 44 -11.71 -12.67 6.62
C GLY A 44 -10.40 -12.37 5.91
N ALA A 45 -10.43 -12.02 4.61
CA ALA A 45 -9.25 -11.59 3.88
C ALA A 45 -8.57 -10.39 4.55
N VAL A 46 -7.24 -10.37 4.53
CA VAL A 46 -6.44 -9.29 5.08
C VAL A 46 -5.78 -8.45 3.98
N PHE A 47 -5.56 -7.18 4.29
CA PHE A 47 -4.82 -6.25 3.46
C PHE A 47 -3.39 -6.08 3.98
N MET A 48 -2.43 -6.15 3.08
CA MET A 48 -1.02 -5.96 3.35
C MET A 48 -0.43 -4.91 2.40
N HIS A 49 0.55 -4.17 2.88
CA HIS A 49 1.31 -3.18 2.12
C HIS A 49 2.64 -2.95 2.80
N CYS A 50 3.73 -2.91 2.05
CA CYS A 50 4.99 -2.41 2.59
C CYS A 50 4.87 -0.89 2.84
N LEU A 51 5.40 -0.42 3.95
CA LEU A 51 5.35 1.01 4.29
C LEU A 51 6.57 1.75 3.72
N PRO A 52 6.41 3.02 3.32
CA PRO A 52 5.23 3.86 3.45
C PRO A 52 4.16 3.60 2.38
N ALA A 53 2.89 3.90 2.70
CA ALA A 53 1.76 3.85 1.78
C ALA A 53 1.22 5.27 1.51
N PHE A 54 0.68 5.49 0.31
CA PHE A 54 0.07 6.78 -0.06
C PHE A 54 -1.45 6.64 -0.10
N HIS A 55 -2.08 6.77 1.05
CA HIS A 55 -3.51 6.57 1.26
C HIS A 55 -4.24 7.83 1.74
N ASP A 56 -3.50 8.92 2.05
CA ASP A 56 -4.05 10.17 2.56
C ASP A 56 -3.19 11.39 2.21
N LEU A 57 -3.56 12.54 2.75
CA LEU A 57 -2.85 13.81 2.59
C LEU A 57 -1.94 14.17 3.78
N ASN A 58 -1.74 13.27 4.73
CA ASN A 58 -0.96 13.56 5.94
C ASN A 58 0.55 13.55 5.69
N THR A 59 1.00 13.06 4.54
CA THR A 59 2.41 13.09 4.13
C THR A 59 2.70 14.26 3.17
N GLY A 60 3.96 14.72 3.14
CA GLY A 60 4.40 15.74 2.20
C GLY A 60 4.20 15.33 0.74
N ILE A 61 4.54 14.08 0.42
CA ILE A 61 4.37 13.53 -0.93
C ILE A 61 2.89 13.38 -1.30
N GLY A 62 2.03 12.96 -0.36
CA GLY A 62 0.59 12.88 -0.58
C GLY A 62 -0.02 14.23 -0.95
N LYS A 63 0.40 15.31 -0.29
CA LYS A 63 0.00 16.68 -0.63
C LYS A 63 0.48 17.11 -2.01
N GLU A 64 1.74 16.86 -2.32
CA GLU A 64 2.32 17.19 -3.63
C GLU A 64 1.61 16.47 -4.78
N ILE A 65 1.30 15.19 -4.61
CA ILE A 65 0.54 14.40 -5.59
C ILE A 65 -0.88 14.94 -5.74
N SER A 66 -1.55 15.30 -4.65
CA SER A 66 -2.88 15.90 -4.69
C SER A 66 -2.90 17.21 -5.45
N GLU A 67 -1.91 18.07 -5.24
CA GLU A 67 -1.79 19.36 -5.94
C GLU A 67 -1.53 19.16 -7.45
N LYS A 68 -0.72 18.19 -7.84
CA LYS A 68 -0.36 17.94 -9.25
C LYS A 68 -1.39 17.12 -10.02
N PHE A 69 -1.99 16.11 -9.40
CA PHE A 69 -2.80 15.10 -10.08
C PHE A 69 -4.24 15.04 -9.57
N GLY A 70 -4.60 15.79 -8.52
CA GLY A 70 -5.94 15.80 -7.95
C GLY A 70 -6.34 14.53 -7.20
N LEU A 71 -5.38 13.66 -6.84
CA LEU A 71 -5.62 12.44 -6.10
C LEU A 71 -5.35 12.63 -4.61
N THR A 72 -6.26 12.13 -3.78
CA THR A 72 -6.11 12.11 -2.32
C THR A 72 -5.64 10.76 -1.79
N GLU A 73 -5.82 9.72 -2.57
CA GLU A 73 -5.50 8.34 -2.26
C GLU A 73 -4.89 7.70 -3.51
N MET A 74 -3.90 6.84 -3.35
CA MET A 74 -3.18 6.24 -4.48
C MET A 74 -3.41 4.72 -4.55
N GLU A 75 -2.42 3.90 -4.24
CA GLU A 75 -2.48 2.44 -4.37
C GLU A 75 -3.51 1.78 -3.46
N VAL A 76 -3.92 2.46 -2.41
CA VAL A 76 -4.95 2.03 -1.45
C VAL A 76 -5.74 3.23 -0.95
N THR A 77 -7.02 3.02 -0.69
CA THR A 77 -7.86 4.04 -0.04
C THR A 77 -7.60 4.07 1.46
N ASP A 78 -7.80 5.24 2.08
CA ASP A 78 -7.66 5.39 3.53
C ASP A 78 -8.64 4.49 4.29
N GLU A 79 -9.86 4.33 3.77
CA GLU A 79 -10.86 3.40 4.32
C GLU A 79 -10.32 1.97 4.46
N VAL A 80 -9.62 1.44 3.47
CA VAL A 80 -9.03 0.11 3.52
C VAL A 80 -7.79 0.09 4.41
N PHE A 81 -6.91 1.08 4.28
CA PHE A 81 -5.67 1.17 5.05
C PHE A 81 -5.93 1.20 6.56
N GLU A 82 -6.95 1.92 7.01
CA GLU A 82 -7.33 2.05 8.42
C GLU A 82 -8.40 1.01 8.86
N SER A 83 -8.79 0.10 7.97
CA SER A 83 -9.80 -0.92 8.29
C SER A 83 -9.27 -2.00 9.24
N SER A 84 -10.20 -2.75 9.84
CA SER A 84 -9.86 -3.93 10.67
C SER A 84 -9.21 -5.07 9.87
N GLN A 85 -9.31 -5.07 8.55
CA GLN A 85 -8.67 -6.04 7.65
C GLN A 85 -7.22 -5.67 7.34
N SER A 86 -6.80 -4.43 7.61
CA SER A 86 -5.43 -3.98 7.39
C SER A 86 -4.50 -4.47 8.49
N ILE A 87 -3.46 -5.21 8.10
CA ILE A 87 -2.42 -5.72 9.01
C ILE A 87 -1.04 -5.13 8.68
N VAL A 88 -1.03 -3.93 8.06
CA VAL A 88 0.21 -3.30 7.59
C VAL A 88 1.23 -3.03 8.69
N PHE A 89 0.77 -2.67 9.88
CA PHE A 89 1.66 -2.40 11.02
C PHE A 89 2.22 -3.68 11.63
N ASP A 90 1.42 -4.73 11.73
CA ASP A 90 1.88 -6.06 12.17
C ASP A 90 2.89 -6.64 11.17
N GLU A 91 2.64 -6.46 9.87
CA GLU A 91 3.57 -6.81 8.80
C GLU A 91 4.91 -6.07 8.94
N ALA A 92 4.87 -4.77 9.16
CA ALA A 92 6.06 -3.93 9.34
C ALA A 92 6.87 -4.34 10.57
N GLU A 93 6.22 -4.62 11.68
CA GLU A 93 6.86 -5.15 12.90
C GLU A 93 7.50 -6.52 12.66
N ASN A 94 6.79 -7.41 11.96
CA ASN A 94 7.26 -8.75 11.68
C ASN A 94 8.55 -8.78 10.85
N ARG A 95 8.79 -7.77 10.02
CA ARG A 95 10.05 -7.62 9.29
C ARG A 95 11.26 -7.60 10.23
N MET A 96 11.16 -6.89 11.35
CA MET A 96 12.20 -6.86 12.37
C MET A 96 12.45 -8.26 12.94
N HIS A 97 11.40 -8.98 13.29
CA HIS A 97 11.50 -10.33 13.85
C HIS A 97 12.09 -11.33 12.86
N THR A 98 11.69 -11.24 11.61
CA THR A 98 12.20 -12.11 10.53
C THR A 98 13.69 -11.88 10.26
N ILE A 99 14.10 -10.63 10.16
CA ILE A 99 15.51 -10.25 9.96
C ILE A 99 16.35 -10.71 11.15
N LYS A 100 15.86 -10.50 12.38
CA LYS A 100 16.53 -10.97 13.60
C LYS A 100 16.70 -12.50 13.61
N ALA A 101 15.68 -13.23 13.19
CA ALA A 101 15.74 -14.69 13.10
C ALA A 101 16.77 -15.16 12.06
N VAL A 102 16.83 -14.53 10.90
CA VAL A 102 17.83 -14.84 9.86
C VAL A 102 19.24 -14.59 10.38
N ILE A 103 19.47 -13.44 11.02
CA ILE A 103 20.79 -13.12 11.61
C ILE A 103 21.16 -14.18 12.66
N ALA A 104 20.26 -14.51 13.57
CA ALA A 104 20.52 -15.49 14.61
C ALA A 104 20.83 -16.89 14.05
N ALA A 105 20.19 -17.26 12.94
CA ALA A 105 20.40 -18.56 12.29
C ALA A 105 21.68 -18.63 11.45
N THR A 106 22.27 -17.50 11.07
CA THR A 106 23.43 -17.43 10.16
C THR A 106 24.73 -17.01 10.83
N ILE A 107 24.68 -16.56 12.06
CA ILE A 107 25.85 -16.27 12.91
C ILE A 107 26.23 -17.56 13.70
#